data_6f2a6a0272690a18f7ed69dc53eed9b2
#
_entry.id   6f2a6a0272690a18f7ed69dc53eed9b2
#
_cell.length_a   1.000
_cell.length_b   1.000
_cell.length_c   1.000
_cell.angle_alpha   90.00
_cell.angle_beta   90.00
_cell.angle_gamma   90.00
#
_symmetry.space_group_name_H-M   'P 1'
#
loop_
_entity.id
_entity.type
_entity.pdbx_description
1 polymer ?
#
loop_
_entity_poly.entity_id
_entity_poly.type
_entity_poly.pdbx_seq_one_letter_code
_entity_poly.pdbx_strand_id
1 'polypeptide(L)' 'MTHTTLKQVRSNRWEDKNGNFIWKDDFGMFIINVNGTTEIAQTLEKALEVMDSDRYWN' A
#
# COMPACT_ATOMS: atom_id res chain seq x y z
N MET A 1 5.92 5.40 -13.33
CA MET A 1 4.54 5.19 -13.81
C MET A 1 3.69 4.64 -12.67
N THR A 2 2.49 5.17 -12.52
CA THR A 2 1.57 4.73 -11.46
C THR A 2 0.79 3.52 -11.93
N HIS A 3 0.93 2.41 -11.20
CA HIS A 3 0.22 1.16 -11.52
C HIS A 3 -1.18 1.11 -10.93
N THR A 4 -1.41 1.86 -9.85
CA THR A 4 -2.69 1.86 -9.18
C THR A 4 -2.92 3.19 -8.48
N THR A 5 -4.19 3.49 -8.21
CA THR A 5 -4.58 4.68 -7.47
C THR A 5 -5.26 4.24 -6.18
N LEU A 6 -4.69 4.65 -5.05
CA LEU A 6 -5.24 4.35 -3.75
C LEU A 6 -6.16 5.46 -3.28
N LYS A 7 -7.24 5.08 -2.61
CA LYS A 7 -8.17 6.00 -1.99
C LYS A 7 -8.14 5.76 -0.48
N GLN A 8 -8.04 6.83 0.30
CA GLN A 8 -8.11 6.71 1.75
C GLN A 8 -9.55 6.40 2.15
N VAL A 9 -9.75 5.23 2.76
CA VAL A 9 -11.09 4.77 3.16
C VAL A 9 -11.32 4.91 4.67
N ARG A 10 -10.24 5.00 5.45
CA ARG A 10 -10.25 5.28 6.89
C ARG A 10 -9.02 6.10 7.22
N SER A 11 -8.94 6.62 8.43
CA SER A 11 -7.79 7.42 8.86
C SER A 11 -6.47 6.65 8.77
N ASN A 12 -6.53 5.32 8.88
CA ASN A 12 -5.34 4.46 8.86
C ASN A 12 -5.35 3.44 7.72
N ARG A 13 -6.19 3.63 6.70
CA ARG A 13 -6.31 2.61 5.64
C ARG A 13 -6.55 3.25 4.27
N TRP A 14 -5.82 2.73 3.28
CA TRP A 14 -5.92 3.13 1.87
C TRP A 14 -6.14 1.87 1.04
N GLU A 15 -7.04 1.94 0.06
CA GLU A 15 -7.38 0.80 -0.78
C GLU A 15 -7.47 1.22 -2.24
N ASP A 16 -7.18 0.28 -3.14
CA ASP A 16 -7.51 0.46 -4.55
C ASP A 16 -8.76 -0.36 -4.88
N LYS A 17 -9.21 -0.27 -6.13
CA LYS A 17 -10.42 -0.97 -6.56
C LYS A 17 -10.20 -2.47 -6.80
N ASN A 18 -8.95 -2.93 -6.77
CA ASN A 18 -8.59 -4.31 -7.07
C ASN A 18 -8.26 -5.12 -5.81
N GLY A 19 -8.48 -4.56 -4.63
CA GLY A 19 -8.23 -5.26 -3.37
C GLY A 19 -6.83 -5.08 -2.80
N ASN A 20 -5.97 -4.29 -3.43
CA ASN A 20 -4.68 -3.94 -2.85
C ASN A 20 -4.90 -2.85 -1.78
N PHE A 21 -4.10 -2.86 -0.73
CA PHE A 21 -4.30 -1.92 0.36
C PHE A 21 -3.01 -1.63 1.13
N ILE A 22 -3.05 -0.51 1.84
CA ILE A 22 -2.05 -0.15 2.84
C ILE A 22 -2.83 0.16 4.11
N TRP A 23 -2.37 -0.32 5.26
CA TRP A 23 -2.95 0.11 6.53
C TRP A 23 -1.84 0.38 7.54
N LYS A 24 -2.09 1.35 8.41
CA LYS A 24 -1.15 1.74 9.47
C LYS A 24 -1.54 1.04 10.75
N ASP A 25 -0.61 0.28 11.32
CA ASP A 25 -0.85 -0.45 12.56
C ASP A 25 -0.66 0.46 13.79
N ASP A 26 -0.86 -0.11 14.98
CA ASP A 26 -0.77 0.65 16.23
C ASP A 26 0.66 1.07 16.58
N PHE A 27 1.65 0.50 15.92
CA PHE A 27 3.05 0.81 16.14
C PHE A 27 3.59 1.84 15.14
N GLY A 28 2.74 2.34 14.27
CA GLY A 28 3.12 3.32 13.28
C GLY A 28 3.74 2.73 12.02
N MET A 29 3.69 1.42 11.85
CA MET A 29 4.19 0.76 10.66
C MET A 29 3.08 0.65 9.61
N PHE A 30 3.46 0.74 8.35
CA PHE A 30 2.53 0.63 7.23
C PHE A 30 2.63 -0.76 6.63
N ILE A 31 1.53 -1.49 6.65
CA ILE A 31 1.42 -2.85 6.11
C ILE A 31 0.85 -2.73 4.70
N ILE A 32 1.55 -3.30 3.73
CA ILE A 32 1.20 -3.17 2.31
C ILE A 32 0.81 -4.55 1.78
N ASN A 33 -0.37 -4.64 1.18
CA ASN A 33 -0.76 -5.85 0.45
C ASN A 33 -0.89 -5.47 -1.02
N VAL A 34 -0.01 -6.00 -1.84
CA VAL A 34 0.02 -5.68 -3.26
C VAL A 34 0.12 -6.98 -4.06
N ASN A 35 -0.91 -7.25 -4.84
CA ASN A 35 -1.00 -8.44 -5.71
C ASN A 35 -0.64 -9.73 -4.97
N GLY A 36 -1.16 -9.86 -3.74
CA GLY A 36 -0.97 -11.06 -2.92
C GLY A 36 0.32 -11.10 -2.11
N THR A 37 1.16 -10.08 -2.23
CA THR A 37 2.43 -10.00 -1.49
C THR A 37 2.28 -8.98 -0.36
N THR A 38 2.79 -9.31 0.83
CA THR A 38 2.75 -8.43 2.00
C THR A 38 4.14 -7.84 2.25
N GLU A 39 4.19 -6.51 2.39
CA GLU A 39 5.41 -5.78 2.71
C GLU A 39 5.13 -4.83 3.86
N ILE A 40 6.19 -4.33 4.49
CA ILE A 40 6.10 -3.38 5.60
C ILE A 40 7.00 -2.19 5.31
N ALA A 41 6.49 -0.98 5.58
CA ALA A 41 7.25 0.25 5.43
C ALA A 41 7.09 1.12 6.67
N GLN A 42 8.05 2.00 6.91
CA GLN A 42 8.06 2.88 8.09
C GLN A 42 7.32 4.19 7.86
N THR A 43 7.07 4.53 6.59
CA THR A 43 6.38 5.78 6.24
C THR A 43 5.36 5.50 5.15
N LEU A 44 4.33 6.36 5.06
CA LEU A 44 3.35 6.26 3.99
C LEU A 44 4.00 6.48 2.62
N GLU A 45 4.93 7.41 2.54
CA GLU A 45 5.65 7.70 1.28
C GLU A 45 6.34 6.44 0.78
N LYS A 46 7.05 5.72 1.66
CA LYS A 46 7.71 4.48 1.30
C LYS A 46 6.70 3.39 0.94
N ALA A 47 5.59 3.33 1.66
CA ALA A 47 4.53 2.36 1.38
C ALA A 47 3.93 2.57 -0.01
N LEU A 48 3.70 3.82 -0.39
CA LEU A 48 3.19 4.15 -1.72
C LEU A 48 4.21 3.78 -2.80
N GLU A 49 5.49 3.98 -2.52
CA GLU A 49 6.58 3.61 -3.42
C GLU A 49 6.60 2.09 -3.64
N VAL A 50 6.49 1.32 -2.56
CA VAL A 50 6.43 -0.14 -2.63
C VAL A 50 5.20 -0.59 -3.41
N MET A 51 4.04 0.00 -3.12
CA MET A 51 2.78 -0.34 -3.79
C MET A 51 2.89 -0.14 -5.31
N ASP A 52 3.64 0.86 -5.75
CA ASP A 52 3.76 1.20 -7.16
C ASP A 52 5.03 0.63 -7.81
N SER A 53 5.74 -0.24 -7.11
CA SER A 53 6.98 -0.84 -7.65
C SER A 53 6.66 -1.80 -8.79
N ASP A 54 7.39 -1.69 -9.89
CA ASP A 54 7.19 -2.54 -11.07
C ASP A 54 7.28 -4.04 -10.77
N ARG A 55 8.00 -4.42 -9.71
CA ARG A 55 8.18 -5.82 -9.35
C ARG A 55 6.87 -6.54 -8.98
N TYR A 56 5.84 -5.81 -8.63
CA TYR A 56 4.54 -6.36 -8.23
C TYR A 56 3.49 -6.29 -9.33
N TRP A 57 3.82 -5.68 -10.45
CA TRP A 57 2.87 -5.44 -11.53
C TRP A 57 3.46 -5.94 -12.86
N ASN A 58 2.70 -6.72 -13.59
CA ASN A 58 3.12 -7.20 -14.91
C ASN A 58 2.11 -6.84 -15.96
#